data_abb943b1ed1f88ce8a1976f926202c89
#
_entry.id   abb943b1ed1f88ce8a1976f926202c89
#
_cell.length_a   1.000
_cell.length_b   1.000
_cell.length_c   1.000
_cell.angle_alpha   90.00
_cell.angle_beta   90.00
_cell.angle_gamma   90.00
#
_symmetry.space_group_name_H-M   'P 1'
#
loop_
_entity.id
_entity.type
_entity.pdbx_description
1 polymer ?
#
loop_
_entity_poly.entity_id
_entity_poly.type
_entity_poly.pdbx_seq_one_letter_code
_entity_poly.pdbx_strand_id
1 'polypeptide(L)'
;MVPTITASWERIHKALDASTTDHLQSLEKPAKLEAVAQMEKTLGVTVPAEFKQSLAIHDGQKSGVQIGAFPGFYHDDIGGSYYLMDSKAIARDWKSLCAVQKAGNFDNSAAIPDRGVAACWWDQSWIPFAANGGGDYFCIDLKPARGGSVGQIISFEGNAGPRRITAKSFAAWLARQADVFESGKLPDK
;
A
#
# COMPACT_ATOMS: atom_id res chain seq x y z
N MET A 1 5.68 -17.17 12.79
CA MET A 1 6.41 -17.04 11.49
C MET A 1 5.49 -16.29 10.55
N VAL A 2 5.97 -15.27 9.81
CA VAL A 2 5.15 -14.57 8.81
C VAL A 2 4.94 -15.50 7.61
N PRO A 3 3.69 -15.70 7.13
CA PRO A 3 3.41 -16.48 5.93
C PRO A 3 4.12 -15.92 4.69
N THR A 4 4.37 -16.75 3.69
CA THR A 4 4.89 -16.31 2.40
C THR A 4 3.85 -15.46 1.65
N ILE A 5 4.30 -14.65 0.70
CA ILE A 5 3.41 -13.86 -0.17
C ILE A 5 2.38 -14.77 -0.87
N THR A 6 2.82 -15.89 -1.43
CA THR A 6 1.94 -16.85 -2.10
C THR A 6 0.89 -17.42 -1.14
N ALA A 7 1.30 -17.87 0.04
CA ALA A 7 0.36 -18.42 1.02
C ALA A 7 -0.67 -17.37 1.50
N SER A 8 -0.27 -16.10 1.66
CA SER A 8 -1.19 -15.03 2.02
C SER A 8 -2.19 -14.75 0.89
N TRP A 9 -1.76 -14.75 -0.37
CA TRP A 9 -2.64 -14.60 -1.52
C TRP A 9 -3.61 -15.78 -1.69
N GLU A 10 -3.16 -17.01 -1.47
CA GLU A 10 -4.03 -18.19 -1.51
C GLU A 10 -5.18 -18.10 -0.49
N ARG A 11 -4.88 -17.61 0.72
CA ARG A 11 -5.88 -17.37 1.77
C ARG A 11 -6.86 -16.27 1.35
N ILE A 12 -6.36 -15.15 0.82
CA ILE A 12 -7.18 -14.04 0.32
C ILE A 12 -8.10 -14.53 -0.81
N HIS A 13 -7.57 -15.25 -1.81
CA HIS A 13 -8.37 -15.81 -2.91
C HIS A 13 -9.50 -16.70 -2.40
N LYS A 14 -9.18 -17.61 -1.47
CA LYS A 14 -10.19 -18.52 -0.88
C LYS A 14 -11.28 -17.75 -0.15
N ALA A 15 -10.93 -16.70 0.59
CA ALA A 15 -11.90 -15.88 1.30
C ALA A 15 -12.77 -15.06 0.34
N LEU A 16 -12.18 -14.50 -0.71
CA LEU A 16 -12.90 -13.73 -1.74
C LEU A 16 -13.81 -14.61 -2.59
N ASP A 17 -13.39 -15.81 -2.95
CA ASP A 17 -14.19 -16.76 -3.71
C ASP A 17 -15.42 -17.25 -2.93
N ALA A 18 -15.28 -17.35 -1.60
CA ALA A 18 -16.38 -17.68 -0.71
C ALA A 18 -17.35 -16.50 -0.45
N SER A 19 -16.98 -15.28 -0.84
CA SER A 19 -17.79 -14.08 -0.64
C SER A 19 -18.80 -13.91 -1.79
N THR A 20 -19.91 -13.24 -1.52
CA THR A 20 -20.92 -12.90 -2.53
C THR A 20 -20.54 -11.65 -3.35
N THR A 21 -19.31 -11.15 -3.21
CA THR A 21 -18.84 -9.91 -3.83
C THR A 21 -17.90 -10.21 -4.99
N ASP A 22 -17.93 -9.36 -6.03
CA ASP A 22 -17.05 -9.48 -7.21
C ASP A 22 -15.60 -9.01 -6.95
N HIS A 23 -15.17 -8.99 -5.69
CA HIS A 23 -13.84 -8.48 -5.33
C HIS A 23 -12.69 -9.27 -5.96
N LEU A 24 -12.82 -10.58 -6.12
CA LEU A 24 -11.82 -11.40 -6.79
C LEU A 24 -11.64 -10.97 -8.25
N GLN A 25 -12.73 -10.64 -8.93
CA GLN A 25 -12.70 -10.18 -10.33
C GLN A 25 -12.12 -8.75 -10.46
N SER A 26 -12.04 -7.99 -9.36
CA SER A 26 -11.42 -6.68 -9.35
C SER A 26 -9.89 -6.71 -9.41
N LEU A 27 -9.29 -7.85 -9.05
CA LEU A 27 -7.83 -8.01 -9.07
C LEU A 27 -7.33 -8.05 -10.53
N GLU A 28 -6.25 -7.33 -10.79
CA GLU A 28 -5.60 -7.37 -12.09
C GLU A 28 -4.79 -8.66 -12.26
N LYS A 29 -4.50 -8.98 -13.52
CA LYS A 29 -3.57 -10.07 -13.88
C LYS A 29 -2.17 -9.76 -13.35
N PRO A 30 -1.25 -10.76 -13.32
CA PRO A 30 0.14 -10.56 -12.95
C PRO A 30 0.79 -9.40 -13.72
N ALA A 31 1.57 -8.58 -13.01
CA ALA A 31 2.36 -7.53 -13.63
C ALA A 31 3.35 -8.11 -14.65
N LYS A 32 3.48 -7.45 -15.80
CA LYS A 32 4.55 -7.76 -16.76
C LYS A 32 5.88 -7.29 -16.18
N LEU A 33 6.95 -8.04 -16.42
CA LEU A 33 8.30 -7.69 -15.94
C LEU A 33 8.72 -6.28 -16.40
N GLU A 34 8.37 -5.91 -17.63
CA GLU A 34 8.66 -4.59 -18.20
C GLU A 34 7.93 -3.47 -17.44
N ALA A 35 6.69 -3.72 -16.99
CA ALA A 35 5.91 -2.75 -16.22
C ALA A 35 6.54 -2.50 -14.84
N VAL A 36 6.97 -3.57 -14.15
CA VAL A 36 7.69 -3.47 -12.88
C VAL A 36 9.04 -2.74 -13.07
N ALA A 37 9.81 -3.10 -14.10
CA ALA A 37 11.07 -2.44 -14.40
C ALA A 37 10.88 -0.94 -14.73
N GLN A 38 9.84 -0.58 -15.48
CA GLN A 38 9.52 0.81 -15.78
C GLN A 38 9.08 1.58 -14.52
N MET A 39 8.32 0.96 -13.64
CA MET A 39 7.97 1.53 -12.33
C MET A 39 9.25 1.80 -11.51
N GLU A 40 10.11 0.81 -11.32
CA GLU A 40 11.37 0.96 -10.58
C GLU A 40 12.27 2.04 -11.18
N LYS A 41 12.37 2.11 -12.51
CA LYS A 41 13.09 3.18 -13.19
C LYS A 41 12.50 4.57 -12.89
N THR A 42 11.19 4.68 -12.80
CA THR A 42 10.51 5.95 -12.47
C THR A 42 10.75 6.35 -11.02
N LEU A 43 10.67 5.39 -10.10
CA LEU A 43 10.90 5.58 -8.67
C LEU A 43 12.39 5.85 -8.35
N GLY A 44 13.31 5.44 -9.23
CA GLY A 44 14.75 5.49 -8.99
C GLY A 44 15.25 4.51 -7.94
N VAL A 45 14.45 3.51 -7.57
CA VAL A 45 14.75 2.50 -6.54
C VAL A 45 14.31 1.10 -6.99
N THR A 46 14.91 0.08 -6.38
CA THR A 46 14.43 -1.29 -6.48
C THR A 46 13.45 -1.55 -5.33
N VAL A 47 12.22 -1.95 -5.67
CA VAL A 47 11.23 -2.30 -4.65
C VAL A 47 11.54 -3.65 -3.99
N PRO A 48 11.10 -3.88 -2.74
CA PRO A 48 11.37 -5.13 -2.02
C PRO A 48 10.91 -6.37 -2.77
N ALA A 49 11.67 -7.46 -2.63
CA ALA A 49 11.38 -8.74 -3.29
C ALA A 49 9.97 -9.27 -2.95
N GLU A 50 9.53 -9.12 -1.70
CA GLU A 50 8.17 -9.49 -1.27
C GLU A 50 7.09 -8.75 -2.08
N PHE A 51 7.28 -7.47 -2.33
CA PHE A 51 6.34 -6.67 -3.11
C PHE A 51 6.35 -7.09 -4.59
N LYS A 52 7.53 -7.36 -5.18
CA LYS A 52 7.63 -7.92 -6.54
C LYS A 52 6.91 -9.27 -6.67
N GLN A 53 7.04 -10.14 -5.66
CA GLN A 53 6.32 -11.41 -5.64
C GLN A 53 4.80 -11.19 -5.65
N SER A 54 4.30 -10.20 -4.92
CA SER A 54 2.89 -9.84 -4.93
C SER A 54 2.44 -9.31 -6.30
N LEU A 55 3.19 -8.41 -6.91
CA LEU A 55 2.92 -7.89 -8.26
C LEU A 55 2.95 -9.01 -9.33
N ALA A 56 3.77 -10.04 -9.13
CA ALA A 56 3.81 -11.21 -10.01
C ALA A 56 2.58 -12.13 -9.86
N ILE A 57 1.73 -11.91 -8.85
CA ILE A 57 0.43 -12.57 -8.68
C ILE A 57 -0.67 -11.65 -9.19
N HIS A 58 -0.69 -10.40 -8.73
CA HIS A 58 -1.63 -9.37 -9.16
C HIS A 58 -0.97 -8.00 -9.26
N ASP A 59 -1.12 -7.33 -10.40
CA ASP A 59 -0.72 -5.93 -10.61
C ASP A 59 -1.80 -4.98 -10.07
N GLY A 60 -2.06 -5.07 -8.76
CA GLY A 60 -3.06 -4.25 -8.10
C GLY A 60 -4.50 -4.65 -8.43
N GLN A 61 -5.39 -3.67 -8.41
CA GLN A 61 -6.80 -3.78 -8.77
C GLN A 61 -7.11 -2.95 -10.01
N LYS A 62 -8.15 -3.35 -10.74
CA LYS A 62 -8.64 -2.64 -11.93
C LYS A 62 -9.01 -1.20 -11.59
N SER A 63 -8.52 -0.26 -12.37
CA SER A 63 -8.89 1.14 -12.21
C SER A 63 -10.39 1.35 -12.45
N GLY A 64 -11.02 2.18 -11.62
CA GLY A 64 -12.46 2.47 -11.72
C GLY A 64 -13.37 1.53 -10.93
N VAL A 65 -12.84 0.51 -10.28
CA VAL A 65 -13.59 -0.25 -9.28
C VAL A 65 -13.67 0.61 -8.01
N GLN A 66 -14.84 1.20 -7.76
CA GLN A 66 -15.08 2.09 -6.62
C GLN A 66 -15.08 1.37 -5.25
N ILE A 67 -14.88 0.08 -5.24
CA ILE A 67 -14.93 -0.72 -4.03
C ILE A 67 -13.50 -1.11 -3.71
N GLY A 68 -12.91 -0.46 -2.72
CA GLY A 68 -11.68 -0.95 -2.13
C GLY A 68 -11.92 -2.35 -1.60
N ALA A 69 -11.39 -3.37 -2.30
CA ALA A 69 -11.53 -4.76 -1.87
C ALA A 69 -10.71 -5.03 -0.62
N PHE A 70 -9.68 -4.22 -0.39
CA PHE A 70 -8.85 -4.34 0.80
C PHE A 70 -9.40 -3.40 1.86
N PRO A 71 -9.89 -3.96 2.97
CA PRO A 71 -10.23 -3.15 4.11
C PRO A 71 -9.00 -2.32 4.46
N GLY A 72 -9.19 -1.02 4.57
CA GLY A 72 -8.24 -0.17 5.23
C GLY A 72 -7.98 -0.86 6.56
N PHE A 73 -6.72 -0.98 6.95
CA PHE A 73 -6.48 -1.42 8.28
C PHE A 73 -7.24 -0.49 9.20
N TYR A 74 -8.25 -1.03 9.86
CA TYR A 74 -8.68 -0.50 11.12
C TYR A 74 -7.51 -0.65 12.12
N HIS A 75 -6.55 0.21 12.06
CA HIS A 75 -6.08 0.84 13.27
C HIS A 75 -7.30 1.64 13.71
N ASP A 76 -7.66 1.62 14.97
CA ASP A 76 -8.90 2.20 15.50
C ASP A 76 -9.18 3.65 15.04
N ASP A 77 -8.23 4.29 14.34
CA ASP A 77 -8.24 5.67 13.89
C ASP A 77 -8.15 5.87 12.36
N ILE A 78 -7.88 4.85 11.52
CA ILE A 78 -7.79 4.98 10.07
C ILE A 78 -8.94 4.20 9.44
N GLY A 79 -10.10 4.87 9.33
CA GLY A 79 -11.25 4.32 8.63
C GLY A 79 -11.10 4.41 7.11
N GLY A 80 -11.63 3.44 6.40
CA GLY A 80 -11.76 3.48 4.95
C GLY A 80 -11.33 2.19 4.28
N SER A 81 -11.79 2.01 3.05
CA SER A 81 -11.35 0.92 2.19
C SER A 81 -10.28 1.43 1.23
N TYR A 82 -9.25 0.61 1.04
CA TYR A 82 -8.14 0.90 0.13
C TYR A 82 -8.19 -0.08 -1.04
N TYR A 83 -7.75 0.36 -2.19
CA TYR A 83 -7.49 -0.50 -3.35
C TYR A 83 -5.99 -0.64 -3.56
N LEU A 84 -5.56 -1.82 -4.00
CA LEU A 84 -4.18 -2.04 -4.40
C LEU A 84 -3.91 -1.30 -5.72
N MET A 85 -2.83 -0.54 -5.75
CA MET A 85 -2.43 0.22 -6.93
C MET A 85 -1.68 -0.68 -7.90
N ASP A 86 -1.96 -0.54 -9.19
CA ASP A 86 -1.15 -1.15 -10.24
C ASP A 86 0.22 -0.45 -10.38
N SER A 87 1.17 -1.09 -11.04
CA SER A 87 2.53 -0.57 -11.22
C SER A 87 2.59 0.81 -11.91
N LYS A 88 1.61 1.13 -12.76
CA LYS A 88 1.53 2.44 -13.43
C LYS A 88 0.99 3.51 -12.49
N ALA A 89 -0.04 3.18 -11.71
CA ALA A 89 -0.61 4.09 -10.72
C ALA A 89 0.41 4.42 -9.62
N ILE A 90 1.16 3.43 -9.14
CA ILE A 90 2.27 3.62 -8.20
C ILE A 90 3.26 4.66 -8.73
N ALA A 91 3.75 4.47 -9.95
CA ALA A 91 4.72 5.38 -10.57
C ALA A 91 4.13 6.78 -10.79
N ARG A 92 2.86 6.88 -11.21
CA ARG A 92 2.16 8.15 -11.44
C ARG A 92 1.99 8.95 -10.15
N ASP A 93 1.46 8.31 -9.13
CA ASP A 93 1.10 9.00 -7.88
C ASP A 93 2.36 9.38 -7.09
N TRP A 94 3.37 8.52 -7.09
CA TRP A 94 4.68 8.84 -6.52
C TRP A 94 5.29 10.09 -7.20
N LYS A 95 5.27 10.18 -8.54
CA LYS A 95 5.75 11.38 -9.26
C LYS A 95 4.96 12.61 -8.90
N SER A 96 3.64 12.49 -8.77
CA SER A 96 2.76 13.59 -8.39
C SER A 96 3.10 14.11 -6.98
N LEU A 97 3.25 13.22 -5.99
CA LEU A 97 3.60 13.58 -4.62
C LEU A 97 5.00 14.22 -4.53
N CYS A 98 5.98 13.70 -5.27
CA CYS A 98 7.29 14.33 -5.38
C CYS A 98 7.25 15.71 -6.03
N ALA A 99 6.40 15.91 -7.04
CA ALA A 99 6.23 17.22 -7.68
C ALA A 99 5.59 18.24 -6.74
N VAL A 100 4.57 17.84 -5.98
CA VAL A 100 3.90 18.65 -4.96
C VAL A 100 4.88 19.06 -3.87
N GLN A 101 5.71 18.12 -3.39
CA GLN A 101 6.79 18.40 -2.43
C GLN A 101 7.79 19.40 -2.99
N LYS A 102 8.26 19.19 -4.22
CA LYS A 102 9.23 20.08 -4.87
C LYS A 102 8.69 21.50 -5.08
N ALA A 103 7.38 21.63 -5.27
CA ALA A 103 6.70 22.92 -5.40
C ALA A 103 6.52 23.66 -4.04
N GLY A 104 6.97 23.07 -2.92
CA GLY A 104 6.85 23.68 -1.58
C GLY A 104 5.45 23.58 -0.97
N ASN A 105 4.54 22.85 -1.57
CA ASN A 105 3.16 22.79 -1.07
C ASN A 105 3.03 22.11 0.30
N PHE A 106 4.08 21.40 0.73
CA PHE A 106 4.13 20.73 2.04
C PHE A 106 4.94 21.51 3.09
N ASP A 107 5.51 22.67 2.76
CA ASP A 107 6.45 23.40 3.62
C ASP A 107 5.82 23.87 4.95
N ASN A 108 4.50 24.09 4.96
CA ASN A 108 3.75 24.47 6.16
C ASN A 108 2.98 23.29 6.78
N SER A 109 3.23 22.09 6.34
CA SER A 109 2.53 20.89 6.82
C SER A 109 3.34 20.18 7.89
N ALA A 110 2.73 19.90 9.04
CA ALA A 110 3.37 19.21 10.16
C ALA A 110 3.00 17.73 10.19
N ALA A 111 3.99 16.86 10.01
CA ALA A 111 3.79 15.43 10.20
C ALA A 111 3.86 15.05 11.69
N ILE A 112 3.09 14.04 12.07
CA ILE A 112 3.06 13.41 13.40
C ILE A 112 3.48 11.96 13.22
N PRO A 113 4.80 11.68 13.06
CA PRO A 113 5.27 10.33 12.75
C PRO A 113 5.39 9.48 14.01
N ASP A 114 5.17 8.17 13.84
CA ASP A 114 5.62 7.19 14.81
C ASP A 114 7.15 7.18 14.90
N ARG A 115 7.67 6.73 16.05
CA ARG A 115 9.10 6.49 16.19
C ARG A 115 9.57 5.49 15.14
N GLY A 116 10.49 5.91 14.28
CA GLY A 116 11.01 5.08 13.19
C GLY A 116 10.49 5.48 11.81
N VAL A 117 9.64 6.51 11.73
CA VAL A 117 9.22 7.14 10.48
C VAL A 117 9.86 8.53 10.38
N ALA A 118 10.25 8.96 9.18
CA ALA A 118 10.82 10.28 8.97
C ALA A 118 9.81 11.39 9.33
N ALA A 119 10.28 12.44 10.01
CA ALA A 119 9.46 13.57 10.43
C ALA A 119 9.29 14.59 9.28
N CYS A 120 8.65 14.17 8.22
CA CYS A 120 8.36 14.99 7.07
C CYS A 120 6.96 14.69 6.55
N TRP A 121 6.40 15.60 5.75
CA TRP A 121 5.08 15.37 5.18
C TRP A 121 5.10 14.27 4.13
N TRP A 122 6.08 14.27 3.22
CA TRP A 122 6.33 13.28 2.20
C TRP A 122 7.83 13.02 2.07
N ASP A 123 8.21 11.76 1.85
CA ASP A 123 9.58 11.36 1.50
C ASP A 123 9.56 10.53 0.21
N GLN A 124 10.44 10.85 -0.73
CA GLN A 124 10.56 10.13 -2.00
C GLN A 124 10.97 8.65 -1.85
N SER A 125 11.47 8.24 -0.68
CA SER A 125 11.75 6.85 -0.34
C SER A 125 10.51 6.06 0.07
N TRP A 126 9.35 6.70 0.19
CA TRP A 126 8.07 6.05 0.43
C TRP A 126 7.41 5.68 -0.88
N ILE A 127 7.10 4.39 -1.05
CA ILE A 127 6.48 3.86 -2.27
C ILE A 127 5.01 3.60 -1.99
N PRO A 128 4.07 4.40 -2.51
CA PRO A 128 2.65 4.18 -2.32
C PRO A 128 2.24 2.91 -3.09
N PHE A 129 1.52 2.00 -2.46
CA PHE A 129 1.07 0.75 -3.08
C PHE A 129 -0.41 0.45 -2.89
N ALA A 130 -1.07 1.13 -1.95
CA ALA A 130 -2.51 1.08 -1.78
C ALA A 130 -3.04 2.48 -1.49
N ALA A 131 -4.22 2.81 -2.03
CA ALA A 131 -4.82 4.13 -1.94
C ALA A 131 -6.32 4.05 -1.65
N ASN A 132 -6.89 5.09 -1.02
CA ASN A 132 -8.33 5.19 -0.78
C ASN A 132 -9.06 6.13 -1.76
N GLY A 133 -8.34 6.75 -2.70
CA GLY A 133 -8.88 7.74 -3.63
C GLY A 133 -9.06 9.14 -3.03
N GLY A 134 -8.92 9.32 -1.73
CA GLY A 134 -9.00 10.60 -1.02
C GLY A 134 -7.64 11.26 -0.76
N GLY A 135 -6.56 10.68 -1.26
CA GLY A 135 -5.20 11.19 -1.04
C GLY A 135 -4.44 10.48 0.08
N ASP A 136 -5.00 9.43 0.67
CA ASP A 136 -4.33 8.61 1.66
C ASP A 136 -3.77 7.35 1.02
N TYR A 137 -2.62 6.91 1.53
CA TYR A 137 -1.88 5.78 0.99
C TYR A 137 -1.34 4.87 2.10
N PHE A 138 -1.17 3.59 1.78
CA PHE A 138 -0.16 2.77 2.43
C PHE A 138 1.11 2.80 1.60
N CYS A 139 2.23 3.03 2.27
CA CYS A 139 3.53 3.16 1.63
C CYS A 139 4.53 2.16 2.18
N ILE A 140 5.42 1.65 1.33
CA ILE A 140 6.63 0.93 1.73
C ILE A 140 7.70 1.96 2.03
N ASP A 141 8.21 2.00 3.24
CA ASP A 141 9.27 2.92 3.67
C ASP A 141 10.64 2.28 3.45
N LEU A 142 11.38 2.81 2.47
CA LEU A 142 12.73 2.31 2.12
C LEU A 142 13.86 3.04 2.85
N LYS A 143 13.54 4.13 3.59
CA LYS A 143 14.53 4.90 4.34
C LYS A 143 13.98 5.34 5.70
N PRO A 144 13.70 4.38 6.59
CA PRO A 144 13.11 4.67 7.89
C PRO A 144 14.04 5.53 8.75
N ALA A 145 13.44 6.28 9.67
CA ALA A 145 14.18 6.97 10.72
C ALA A 145 14.71 5.99 11.78
N ARG A 146 15.51 6.50 12.71
CA ARG A 146 16.08 5.69 13.80
C ARG A 146 15.00 4.96 14.60
N GLY A 147 15.07 3.64 14.61
CA GLY A 147 14.12 2.76 15.30
C GLY A 147 13.07 2.12 14.39
N GLY A 148 13.04 2.49 13.10
CA GLY A 148 12.27 1.81 12.07
C GLY A 148 13.05 0.70 11.36
N SER A 149 12.40 0.03 10.44
CA SER A 149 12.97 -1.07 9.63
C SER A 149 12.75 -0.79 8.14
N VAL A 150 13.76 -1.01 7.30
CA VAL A 150 13.64 -0.88 5.85
C VAL A 150 12.58 -1.83 5.33
N GLY A 151 11.64 -1.32 4.54
CA GLY A 151 10.52 -2.09 4.01
C GLY A 151 9.31 -2.16 4.95
N GLN A 152 9.33 -1.46 6.09
CA GLN A 152 8.15 -1.30 6.93
C GLN A 152 7.02 -0.64 6.15
N ILE A 153 5.79 -0.93 6.53
CA ILE A 153 4.60 -0.32 5.95
C ILE A 153 4.11 0.80 6.85
N ILE A 154 3.91 1.96 6.25
CA ILE A 154 3.39 3.14 6.95
C ILE A 154 2.07 3.61 6.32
N SER A 155 1.22 4.25 7.11
CA SER A 155 0.12 5.06 6.61
C SER A 155 0.60 6.46 6.26
N PHE A 156 0.09 6.98 5.16
CA PHE A 156 0.21 8.38 4.76
C PHE A 156 -1.20 8.94 4.63
N GLU A 157 -1.53 9.92 5.46
CA GLU A 157 -2.79 10.64 5.40
C GLU A 157 -2.55 11.99 4.71
N GLY A 158 -3.18 12.17 3.53
CA GLY A 158 -2.91 13.32 2.66
C GLY A 158 -3.33 14.67 3.24
N ASN A 159 -4.37 14.66 4.07
CA ASN A 159 -4.93 15.87 4.70
C ASN A 159 -4.64 15.98 6.20
N ALA A 160 -3.91 15.02 6.78
CA ALA A 160 -3.62 14.95 8.20
C ALA A 160 -2.16 14.57 8.46
N GLY A 161 -1.67 14.92 9.64
CA GLY A 161 -0.27 14.73 10.01
C GLY A 161 0.20 13.32 10.35
N PRO A 162 -0.67 12.37 10.79
CA PRO A 162 -0.21 11.06 11.24
C PRO A 162 0.54 10.28 10.16
N ARG A 163 1.66 9.64 10.61
CA ARG A 163 2.48 8.70 9.83
C ARG A 163 2.76 7.51 10.72
N ARG A 164 1.94 6.46 10.61
CA ARG A 164 1.95 5.33 11.55
C ARG A 164 2.59 4.11 10.91
N ILE A 165 3.38 3.35 11.69
CA ILE A 165 3.87 2.05 11.26
C ILE A 165 2.73 1.04 11.41
N THR A 166 2.23 0.52 10.29
CA THR A 166 1.12 -0.45 10.24
C THR A 166 1.60 -1.89 10.17
N ALA A 167 2.78 -2.14 9.60
CA ALA A 167 3.40 -3.47 9.59
C ALA A 167 4.93 -3.37 9.45
N LYS A 168 5.64 -4.44 9.85
CA LYS A 168 7.10 -4.49 9.79
C LYS A 168 7.64 -4.80 8.39
N SER A 169 6.84 -5.35 7.49
CA SER A 169 7.16 -5.64 6.10
C SER A 169 5.89 -5.79 5.27
N PHE A 170 6.03 -5.83 3.94
CA PHE A 170 4.91 -6.08 3.04
C PHE A 170 4.29 -7.46 3.27
N ALA A 171 5.11 -8.51 3.51
CA ALA A 171 4.59 -9.84 3.83
C ALA A 171 3.73 -9.83 5.11
N ALA A 172 4.17 -9.12 6.15
CA ALA A 172 3.41 -9.01 7.40
C ALA A 172 2.11 -8.23 7.18
N TRP A 173 2.14 -7.19 6.35
CA TRP A 173 0.94 -6.44 5.97
C TRP A 173 -0.05 -7.34 5.21
N LEU A 174 0.40 -8.05 4.18
CA LEU A 174 -0.45 -8.92 3.36
C LEU A 174 -1.04 -10.08 4.18
N ALA A 175 -0.27 -10.67 5.10
CA ALA A 175 -0.75 -11.71 6.00
C ALA A 175 -1.90 -11.22 6.89
N ARG A 176 -1.80 -9.99 7.42
CA ARG A 176 -2.90 -9.38 8.20
C ARG A 176 -4.12 -9.13 7.33
N GLN A 177 -3.95 -8.75 6.04
CA GLN A 177 -5.09 -8.65 5.13
C GLN A 177 -5.79 -10.00 4.99
N ALA A 178 -5.03 -11.09 4.82
CA ALA A 178 -5.61 -12.42 4.76
C ALA A 178 -6.41 -12.76 6.04
N ASP A 179 -5.90 -12.41 7.23
CA ASP A 179 -6.62 -12.62 8.50
C ASP A 179 -7.95 -11.85 8.53
N VAL A 180 -7.98 -10.61 8.02
CA VAL A 180 -9.19 -9.79 7.96
C VAL A 180 -10.20 -10.39 6.98
N PHE A 181 -9.78 -10.78 5.78
CA PHE A 181 -10.65 -11.43 4.81
C PHE A 181 -11.27 -12.73 5.34
N GLU A 182 -10.46 -13.56 6.00
CA GLU A 182 -10.94 -14.82 6.61
C GLU A 182 -11.92 -14.58 7.78
N SER A 183 -11.80 -13.48 8.48
CA SER A 183 -12.70 -13.14 9.59
C SER A 183 -14.09 -12.71 9.14
N GLY A 184 -14.30 -12.47 7.84
CA GLY A 184 -15.54 -11.93 7.28
C GLY A 184 -15.86 -10.49 7.70
N LYS A 185 -14.95 -9.82 8.41
CA LYS A 185 -15.08 -8.41 8.82
C LYS A 185 -14.63 -7.49 7.68
N LEU A 186 -15.30 -7.60 6.54
CA LEU A 186 -15.11 -6.64 5.47
C LEU A 186 -15.81 -5.32 5.83
N PRO A 187 -15.27 -4.16 5.39
CA PRO A 187 -15.94 -2.89 5.61
C PRO A 187 -17.35 -2.96 5.01
N ASP A 188 -18.33 -2.53 5.77
CA ASP A 188 -19.68 -2.31 5.24
C ASP A 188 -19.62 -1.30 4.10
N LYS A 189 -20.45 -1.52 3.08
CA LYS A 189 -20.55 -0.68 1.87
C LYS A 189 -20.92 0.75 2.20
#